data_c5a6039683b60b5e232ffa6edd2b8e0f
#
_entry.id   c5a6039683b60b5e232ffa6edd2b8e0f
#
_cell.length_a   1.000
_cell.length_b   1.000
_cell.length_c   1.000
_cell.angle_alpha   90.00
_cell.angle_beta   90.00
_cell.angle_gamma   90.00
#
_symmetry.space_group_name_H-M   'P 1'
#
loop_
_entity.id
_entity.type
_entity.pdbx_description
1 polymer ?
#
loop_
_entity_poly.entity_id
_entity_poly.type
_entity_poly.pdbx_seq_one_letter_code
_entity_poly.pdbx_strand_id
1 'polypeptide(L)'
;MAKLGAKPFFFKGGSEGVLLIHGYTGAPGEMRLLGEFLHSRGYTVLGVLLPGHCEPPSVLAKKTFADWYDEVKRGFMRLKTICSKVYIAGLSMGGLLTLKAAAELAPDKIVVMAAPIYVFDKRQILLPFLHFLIRYVKKHQREFDVPEEYCVHSEVMPTKPLLSMFKFIKKCKTGFLKNITVPCLVMQSKIEHTVRWQSAQFIYDNIASEKKKLIWFEHCGHILTLDKEREAVFNEVLAFLKER
;
A
#
# COMPACT_ATOMS: atom_id res chain seq x y z
N MET A 1 1.01 -12.84 -23.28
CA MET A 1 -0.11 -12.21 -22.52
C MET A 1 0.45 -11.60 -21.23
N ALA A 2 -0.08 -10.45 -20.76
CA ALA A 2 0.36 -9.89 -19.49
C ALA A 2 -0.04 -10.84 -18.33
N LYS A 3 0.89 -11.07 -17.36
CA LYS A 3 0.63 -11.88 -16.16
C LYS A 3 -0.62 -11.37 -15.42
N LEU A 4 -1.35 -12.25 -14.77
CA LEU A 4 -2.58 -11.91 -14.02
C LEU A 4 -2.33 -10.83 -12.96
N GLY A 5 -1.22 -10.92 -12.27
CA GLY A 5 -0.82 -9.94 -11.24
C GLY A 5 -0.53 -8.53 -11.76
N ALA A 6 -0.32 -8.34 -13.07
CA ALA A 6 -0.12 -7.03 -13.68
C ALA A 6 -1.43 -6.26 -13.94
N LYS A 7 -2.58 -6.91 -13.82
CA LYS A 7 -3.88 -6.34 -14.18
C LYS A 7 -4.63 -5.85 -12.94
N PRO A 8 -5.30 -4.69 -13.01
CA PRO A 8 -6.26 -4.32 -11.99
C PRO A 8 -7.38 -5.36 -11.94
N PHE A 9 -8.05 -5.47 -10.79
CA PHE A 9 -9.14 -6.42 -10.63
C PHE A 9 -10.33 -5.81 -9.90
N PHE A 10 -11.50 -6.32 -10.23
CA PHE A 10 -12.75 -5.95 -9.60
C PHE A 10 -13.59 -7.20 -9.35
N PHE A 11 -13.91 -7.44 -8.08
CA PHE A 11 -14.76 -8.55 -7.64
C PHE A 11 -16.02 -7.96 -7.02
N LYS A 12 -17.15 -8.11 -7.69
CA LYS A 12 -18.44 -7.64 -7.18
C LYS A 12 -18.95 -8.61 -6.11
N GLY A 13 -19.16 -8.10 -4.91
CA GLY A 13 -19.74 -8.82 -3.77
C GLY A 13 -20.92 -8.04 -3.17
N GLY A 14 -20.98 -7.96 -1.85
CA GLY A 14 -22.01 -7.22 -1.10
C GLY A 14 -21.84 -5.70 -1.12
N SER A 15 -22.54 -5.04 -0.19
CA SER A 15 -22.61 -3.57 -0.08
C SER A 15 -21.41 -2.92 0.62
N GLU A 16 -20.46 -3.69 1.14
CA GLU A 16 -19.22 -3.18 1.72
C GLU A 16 -18.07 -3.34 0.73
N GLY A 17 -17.39 -2.24 0.40
CA GLY A 17 -16.31 -2.20 -0.60
C GLY A 17 -14.93 -2.07 0.03
N VAL A 18 -13.92 -2.74 -0.57
CA VAL A 18 -12.53 -2.63 -0.16
C VAL A 18 -11.68 -2.20 -1.36
N LEU A 19 -11.02 -1.04 -1.25
CA LEU A 19 -10.02 -0.58 -2.20
C LEU A 19 -8.65 -1.07 -1.78
N LEU A 20 -7.96 -1.80 -2.66
CA LEU A 20 -6.64 -2.39 -2.41
C LEU A 20 -5.57 -1.68 -3.24
N ILE A 21 -4.47 -1.24 -2.58
CA ILE A 21 -3.44 -0.40 -3.17
C ILE A 21 -2.06 -1.05 -2.98
N HIS A 22 -1.40 -1.37 -4.10
CA HIS A 22 -0.06 -1.99 -4.12
C HIS A 22 1.08 -1.00 -3.84
N GLY A 23 2.31 -1.54 -3.68
CA GLY A 23 3.51 -0.78 -3.39
C GLY A 23 4.19 -0.13 -4.61
N TYR A 24 5.24 0.67 -4.35
CA TYR A 24 6.09 1.28 -5.39
C TYR A 24 6.87 0.20 -6.14
N THR A 25 6.86 0.26 -7.47
CA THR A 25 7.42 -0.76 -8.37
C THR A 25 6.80 -2.15 -8.25
N GLY A 26 5.71 -2.27 -7.50
CA GLY A 26 4.88 -3.46 -7.41
C GLY A 26 3.76 -3.49 -8.44
N ALA A 27 2.77 -4.33 -8.21
CA ALA A 27 1.64 -4.55 -9.10
C ALA A 27 0.38 -4.94 -8.31
N PRO A 28 -0.82 -4.91 -8.91
CA PRO A 28 -2.05 -5.37 -8.23
C PRO A 28 -1.97 -6.79 -7.68
N GLY A 29 -1.10 -7.64 -8.26
CA GLY A 29 -0.82 -9.00 -7.76
C GLY A 29 -0.37 -9.04 -6.30
N GLU A 30 0.34 -8.01 -5.80
CA GLU A 30 0.71 -7.92 -4.38
C GLU A 30 -0.50 -7.93 -3.45
N MET A 31 -1.65 -7.49 -3.93
CA MET A 31 -2.88 -7.35 -3.13
C MET A 31 -3.98 -8.34 -3.55
N ARG A 32 -3.76 -9.12 -4.62
CA ARG A 32 -4.82 -9.90 -5.23
C ARG A 32 -5.30 -11.05 -4.37
N LEU A 33 -4.39 -11.80 -3.73
CA LEU A 33 -4.78 -12.90 -2.82
C LEU A 33 -5.61 -12.38 -1.63
N LEU A 34 -5.24 -11.24 -1.05
CA LEU A 34 -6.08 -10.57 -0.05
C LEU A 34 -7.44 -10.19 -0.63
N GLY A 35 -7.46 -9.71 -1.87
CA GLY A 35 -8.69 -9.36 -2.58
C GLY A 35 -9.63 -10.54 -2.79
N GLU A 36 -9.11 -11.67 -3.24
CA GLU A 36 -9.85 -12.92 -3.43
C GLU A 36 -10.38 -13.48 -2.10
N PHE A 37 -9.55 -13.42 -1.05
CA PHE A 37 -9.96 -13.79 0.31
C PHE A 37 -11.11 -12.91 0.83
N LEU A 38 -11.04 -11.60 0.71
CA LEU A 38 -12.10 -10.69 1.15
C LEU A 38 -13.38 -10.85 0.31
N HIS A 39 -13.23 -11.05 -1.01
CA HIS A 39 -14.36 -11.32 -1.89
C HIS A 39 -15.09 -12.61 -1.50
N SER A 40 -14.38 -13.69 -1.17
CA SER A 40 -14.99 -14.94 -0.68
C SER A 40 -15.73 -14.77 0.66
N ARG A 41 -15.51 -13.65 1.35
CA ARG A 41 -16.22 -13.27 2.58
C ARG A 41 -17.33 -12.24 2.35
N GLY A 42 -17.69 -12.00 1.07
CA GLY A 42 -18.82 -11.17 0.66
C GLY A 42 -18.50 -9.70 0.40
N TYR A 43 -17.25 -9.24 0.47
CA TYR A 43 -16.89 -7.87 0.14
C TYR A 43 -16.86 -7.63 -1.37
N THR A 44 -17.25 -6.44 -1.80
CA THR A 44 -16.90 -5.92 -3.13
C THR A 44 -15.46 -5.41 -3.09
N VAL A 45 -14.59 -5.88 -4.00
CA VAL A 45 -13.16 -5.57 -3.95
C VAL A 45 -12.68 -4.94 -5.24
N LEU A 46 -11.92 -3.85 -5.13
CA LEU A 46 -11.25 -3.19 -6.24
C LEU A 46 -9.74 -3.11 -5.96
N GLY A 47 -8.94 -3.82 -6.74
CA GLY A 47 -7.48 -3.67 -6.77
C GLY A 47 -7.05 -2.78 -7.92
N VAL A 48 -6.51 -1.60 -7.62
CA VAL A 48 -6.09 -0.63 -8.63
C VAL A 48 -4.70 -0.93 -9.18
N LEU A 49 -4.45 -0.56 -10.44
CA LEU A 49 -3.12 -0.45 -11.02
C LEU A 49 -2.70 1.02 -11.02
N LEU A 50 -1.70 1.36 -10.22
CA LEU A 50 -1.22 2.73 -10.14
C LEU A 50 -0.51 3.16 -11.43
N PRO A 51 -0.72 4.39 -11.94
CA PRO A 51 -0.15 4.86 -13.20
C PRO A 51 1.36 4.66 -13.31
N GLY A 52 1.82 4.12 -14.43
CA GLY A 52 3.23 3.85 -14.74
C GLY A 52 3.76 2.52 -14.21
N HIS A 53 2.99 1.80 -13.37
CA HIS A 53 3.36 0.45 -12.93
C HIS A 53 3.00 -0.59 -14.00
N CYS A 54 3.76 -1.68 -14.05
CA CYS A 54 3.66 -2.71 -15.10
C CYS A 54 3.93 -2.18 -16.52
N GLU A 55 4.51 -1.00 -16.63
CA GLU A 55 4.97 -0.35 -17.85
C GLU A 55 6.50 -0.22 -17.86
N PRO A 56 7.13 0.14 -19.00
CA PRO A 56 8.57 0.41 -19.01
C PRO A 56 8.99 1.39 -17.91
N PRO A 57 10.14 1.20 -17.25
CA PRO A 57 10.58 2.05 -16.14
C PRO A 57 10.63 3.55 -16.46
N SER A 58 10.81 3.90 -17.74
CA SER A 58 10.80 5.28 -18.23
C SER A 58 9.42 5.96 -18.12
N VAL A 59 8.34 5.19 -18.15
CA VAL A 59 6.97 5.70 -17.95
C VAL A 59 6.75 5.97 -16.47
N LEU A 60 7.11 5.01 -15.61
CA LEU A 60 7.03 5.18 -14.15
C LEU A 60 7.89 6.37 -13.68
N ALA A 61 9.09 6.58 -14.28
CA ALA A 61 9.97 7.70 -13.96
C ALA A 61 9.36 9.10 -14.16
N LYS A 62 8.27 9.21 -14.92
CA LYS A 62 7.54 10.46 -15.16
C LYS A 62 6.37 10.67 -14.18
N LYS A 63 6.03 9.69 -13.36
CA LYS A 63 4.91 9.74 -12.43
C LYS A 63 5.32 10.37 -11.09
N THR A 64 4.32 10.86 -10.39
CA THR A 64 4.46 11.50 -9.08
C THR A 64 3.52 10.86 -8.06
N PHE A 65 3.70 11.16 -6.79
CA PHE A 65 2.78 10.74 -5.73
C PHE A 65 1.34 11.27 -5.96
N ALA A 66 1.20 12.43 -6.61
CA ALA A 66 -0.11 12.97 -6.96
C ALA A 66 -0.83 12.14 -8.03
N ASP A 67 -0.12 11.70 -9.08
CA ASP A 67 -0.71 10.85 -10.12
C ASP A 67 -1.26 9.54 -9.53
N TRP A 68 -0.53 8.93 -8.59
CA TRP A 68 -0.98 7.71 -7.91
C TRP A 68 -2.15 7.98 -6.98
N TYR A 69 -2.13 9.10 -6.28
CA TYR A 69 -3.24 9.47 -5.39
C TYR A 69 -4.53 9.76 -6.17
N ASP A 70 -4.43 10.34 -7.36
CA ASP A 70 -5.60 10.55 -8.23
C ASP A 70 -6.24 9.23 -8.67
N GLU A 71 -5.45 8.15 -8.89
CA GLU A 71 -5.99 6.82 -9.14
C GLU A 71 -6.71 6.26 -7.90
N VAL A 72 -6.14 6.43 -6.71
CA VAL A 72 -6.79 6.05 -5.45
C VAL A 72 -8.12 6.76 -5.28
N LYS A 73 -8.18 8.07 -5.54
CA LYS A 73 -9.45 8.83 -5.49
C LYS A 73 -10.48 8.27 -6.47
N ARG A 74 -10.07 7.99 -7.72
CA ARG A 74 -10.98 7.38 -8.72
C ARG A 74 -11.52 6.03 -8.24
N GLY A 75 -10.65 5.17 -7.74
CA GLY A 75 -11.04 3.86 -7.19
C GLY A 75 -12.00 3.98 -6.01
N PHE A 76 -11.72 4.88 -5.07
CA PHE A 76 -12.57 5.16 -3.92
C PHE A 76 -13.96 5.66 -4.35
N MET A 77 -14.01 6.68 -5.21
CA MET A 77 -15.27 7.23 -5.70
C MET A 77 -16.10 6.20 -6.47
N ARG A 78 -15.44 5.34 -7.28
CA ARG A 78 -16.12 4.22 -7.94
C ARG A 78 -16.77 3.27 -6.95
N LEU A 79 -16.11 2.90 -5.86
CA LEU A 79 -16.71 2.05 -4.83
C LEU A 79 -17.85 2.77 -4.10
N LYS A 80 -17.72 4.05 -3.82
CA LYS A 80 -18.77 4.86 -3.17
C LYS A 80 -20.08 4.93 -3.98
N THR A 81 -20.05 4.74 -5.31
CA THR A 81 -21.27 4.70 -6.12
C THR A 81 -22.06 3.39 -5.98
N ILE A 82 -21.43 2.31 -5.49
CA ILE A 82 -22.03 0.97 -5.45
C ILE A 82 -21.98 0.30 -4.08
N CYS A 83 -21.29 0.89 -3.11
CA CYS A 83 -21.12 0.37 -1.76
C CYS A 83 -21.59 1.39 -0.72
N SER A 84 -22.25 0.91 0.33
CA SER A 84 -22.69 1.72 1.47
C SER A 84 -21.54 2.11 2.40
N LYS A 85 -20.52 1.21 2.52
CA LYS A 85 -19.28 1.45 3.24
C LYS A 85 -18.10 1.19 2.33
N VAL A 86 -17.04 1.99 2.46
CA VAL A 86 -15.81 1.81 1.69
C VAL A 86 -14.60 1.86 2.60
N TYR A 87 -13.83 0.79 2.58
CA TYR A 87 -12.57 0.62 3.28
C TYR A 87 -11.40 0.76 2.33
N ILE A 88 -10.24 1.18 2.82
CA ILE A 88 -9.01 1.26 2.02
C ILE A 88 -7.91 0.46 2.71
N ALA A 89 -7.23 -0.42 1.98
CA ALA A 89 -6.07 -1.14 2.47
C ALA A 89 -4.90 -0.96 1.50
N GLY A 90 -3.73 -0.56 2.01
CA GLY A 90 -2.56 -0.29 1.19
C GLY A 90 -1.27 -0.84 1.76
N LEU A 91 -0.42 -1.33 0.85
CA LEU A 91 0.89 -1.89 1.15
C LEU A 91 2.01 -0.91 0.77
N SER A 92 2.97 -0.67 1.65
CA SER A 92 4.16 0.15 1.40
C SER A 92 3.78 1.58 0.94
N MET A 93 4.15 2.00 -0.28
CA MET A 93 3.66 3.25 -0.87
C MET A 93 2.13 3.31 -0.89
N GLY A 94 1.45 2.18 -1.15
CA GLY A 94 0.00 2.08 -1.03
C GLY A 94 -0.50 2.44 0.37
N GLY A 95 0.26 2.10 1.42
CA GLY A 95 -0.01 2.52 2.79
C GLY A 95 0.09 4.05 2.99
N LEU A 96 1.08 4.71 2.37
CA LEU A 96 1.16 6.18 2.38
C LEU A 96 -0.03 6.82 1.64
N LEU A 97 -0.44 6.25 0.51
CA LEU A 97 -1.62 6.69 -0.23
C LEU A 97 -2.90 6.49 0.59
N THR A 98 -2.99 5.39 1.33
CA THR A 98 -4.08 5.11 2.27
C THR A 98 -4.15 6.15 3.40
N LEU A 99 -3.01 6.53 3.99
CA LEU A 99 -2.95 7.59 5.01
C LEU A 99 -3.41 8.94 4.44
N LYS A 100 -3.02 9.27 3.20
CA LYS A 100 -3.49 10.49 2.54
C LYS A 100 -5.00 10.43 2.27
N ALA A 101 -5.50 9.31 1.77
CA ALA A 101 -6.92 9.11 1.52
C ALA A 101 -7.75 9.16 2.81
N ALA A 102 -7.24 8.63 3.91
CA ALA A 102 -7.91 8.69 5.22
C ALA A 102 -8.19 10.12 5.67
N ALA A 103 -7.22 11.03 5.51
CA ALA A 103 -7.36 12.43 5.92
C ALA A 103 -8.23 13.26 4.97
N GLU A 104 -8.33 12.89 3.67
CA GLU A 104 -8.99 13.72 2.66
C GLU A 104 -10.33 13.16 2.15
N LEU A 105 -10.53 11.84 2.21
CA LEU A 105 -11.73 11.17 1.66
C LEU A 105 -12.61 10.54 2.74
N ALA A 106 -12.13 10.45 3.98
CA ALA A 106 -12.82 9.88 5.12
C ALA A 106 -13.49 8.51 4.81
N PRO A 107 -12.71 7.47 4.44
CA PRO A 107 -13.23 6.12 4.29
C PRO A 107 -13.73 5.60 5.65
N ASP A 108 -14.58 4.56 5.64
CA ASP A 108 -15.15 4.02 6.88
C ASP A 108 -14.10 3.37 7.78
N LYS A 109 -13.05 2.75 7.22
CA LYS A 109 -11.85 2.23 7.92
C LYS A 109 -10.67 2.18 6.98
N ILE A 110 -9.45 2.14 7.55
CA ILE A 110 -8.21 1.95 6.79
C ILE A 110 -7.33 0.84 7.37
N VAL A 111 -6.60 0.18 6.47
CA VAL A 111 -5.53 -0.77 6.81
C VAL A 111 -4.23 -0.30 6.17
N VAL A 112 -3.20 -0.07 6.98
CA VAL A 112 -1.89 0.45 6.57
C VAL A 112 -0.85 -0.62 6.81
N MET A 113 -0.31 -1.20 5.74
CA MET A 113 0.68 -2.28 5.79
C MET A 113 2.06 -1.76 5.37
N ALA A 114 3.06 -1.93 6.20
CA ALA A 114 4.48 -1.64 5.93
C ALA A 114 4.73 -0.25 5.30
N ALA A 115 4.01 0.79 5.74
CA ALA A 115 4.11 2.14 5.16
C ALA A 115 5.44 2.82 5.54
N PRO A 116 6.23 3.34 4.56
CA PRO A 116 7.60 3.79 4.77
C PRO A 116 7.67 5.22 5.34
N ILE A 117 7.62 5.38 6.65
CA ILE A 117 7.98 6.63 7.34
C ILE A 117 9.49 6.68 7.57
N TYR A 118 10.09 5.57 7.97
CA TYR A 118 11.52 5.36 8.12
C TYR A 118 11.95 4.15 7.30
N VAL A 119 13.01 4.32 6.53
CA VAL A 119 13.55 3.27 5.65
C VAL A 119 14.98 2.90 6.07
N PHE A 120 15.42 1.69 5.71
CA PHE A 120 16.78 1.24 6.02
C PHE A 120 17.84 1.92 5.15
N ASP A 121 17.53 2.16 3.87
CA ASP A 121 18.52 2.73 2.94
C ASP A 121 18.72 4.22 3.19
N LYS A 122 19.79 4.55 3.90
CA LYS A 122 20.19 5.94 4.21
C LYS A 122 20.58 6.77 2.96
N ARG A 123 20.92 6.12 1.83
CA ARG A 123 21.24 6.82 0.57
C ARG A 123 20.09 7.65 0.06
N GLN A 124 18.86 7.34 0.50
CA GLN A 124 17.65 8.11 0.16
C GLN A 124 17.73 9.57 0.63
N ILE A 125 18.51 9.89 1.64
CA ILE A 125 18.77 11.28 2.09
C ILE A 125 19.45 12.09 0.98
N LEU A 126 20.27 11.45 0.16
CA LEU A 126 21.02 12.06 -0.93
C LEU A 126 20.21 12.13 -2.25
N LEU A 127 19.09 11.44 -2.35
CA LEU A 127 18.28 11.40 -3.57
C LEU A 127 17.88 12.79 -4.11
N PRO A 128 17.51 13.79 -3.30
CA PRO A 128 17.22 15.13 -3.80
C PRO A 128 18.37 15.75 -4.61
N PHE A 129 19.60 15.36 -4.31
CA PHE A 129 20.81 15.85 -4.96
C PHE A 129 21.34 14.93 -6.07
N LEU A 130 21.03 13.62 -6.00
CA LEU A 130 21.63 12.61 -6.88
C LEU A 130 20.65 11.98 -7.87
N HIS A 131 19.36 12.28 -7.82
CA HIS A 131 18.34 11.63 -8.66
C HIS A 131 18.54 11.88 -10.17
N PHE A 132 19.22 12.94 -10.58
CA PHE A 132 19.55 13.22 -11.96
C PHE A 132 20.79 12.43 -12.45
N LEU A 133 21.68 12.03 -11.53
CA LEU A 133 22.83 11.17 -11.82
C LEU A 133 22.44 9.69 -11.72
N ILE A 134 21.68 9.32 -10.67
CA ILE A 134 21.24 7.95 -10.41
C ILE A 134 19.75 7.86 -10.76
N ARG A 135 19.45 7.67 -12.05
CA ARG A 135 18.08 7.62 -12.54
C ARG A 135 17.33 6.35 -12.14
N TYR A 136 18.04 5.23 -12.01
CA TYR A 136 17.48 3.91 -11.70
C TYR A 136 18.36 3.18 -10.71
N VAL A 137 17.74 2.42 -9.81
CA VAL A 137 18.40 1.53 -8.85
C VAL A 137 17.91 0.12 -9.13
N LYS A 138 18.83 -0.86 -9.22
CA LYS A 138 18.48 -2.28 -9.36
C LYS A 138 17.81 -2.77 -8.10
N LYS A 139 16.72 -3.53 -8.27
CA LYS A 139 16.00 -4.19 -7.18
C LYS A 139 16.47 -5.63 -7.04
N HIS A 140 16.57 -6.09 -5.80
CA HIS A 140 16.68 -7.52 -5.53
C HIS A 140 15.28 -8.14 -5.75
N GLN A 141 15.22 -9.18 -6.57
CA GLN A 141 14.00 -9.97 -6.70
C GLN A 141 13.81 -10.80 -5.43
N ARG A 142 12.56 -10.96 -5.03
CA ARG A 142 12.15 -11.81 -3.91
C ARG A 142 11.30 -12.93 -4.48
N GLU A 143 11.54 -14.13 -3.99
CA GLU A 143 10.69 -15.28 -4.26
C GLU A 143 9.62 -15.37 -3.19
N PHE A 144 8.41 -15.69 -3.60
CA PHE A 144 7.28 -15.91 -2.73
C PHE A 144 6.69 -17.29 -3.02
N ASP A 145 6.22 -17.95 -2.00
CA ASP A 145 5.50 -19.23 -2.11
C ASP A 145 4.04 -18.98 -2.52
N VAL A 146 3.87 -18.41 -3.70
CA VAL A 146 2.58 -18.12 -4.34
C VAL A 146 2.70 -18.37 -5.84
N PRO A 147 1.58 -18.60 -6.57
CA PRO A 147 1.62 -18.77 -8.02
C PRO A 147 2.36 -17.62 -8.72
N GLU A 148 3.25 -17.96 -9.63
CA GLU A 148 4.13 -17.00 -10.35
C GLU A 148 3.34 -15.89 -11.06
N GLU A 149 2.11 -16.20 -11.46
CA GLU A 149 1.23 -15.24 -12.13
C GLU A 149 0.86 -14.01 -11.27
N TYR A 150 0.94 -14.11 -9.92
CA TYR A 150 0.76 -12.99 -9.00
C TYR A 150 2.05 -12.20 -8.78
N CYS A 151 3.21 -12.81 -9.04
CA CYS A 151 4.52 -12.19 -8.84
C CYS A 151 4.91 -11.32 -10.03
N VAL A 152 4.57 -10.04 -9.96
CA VAL A 152 4.97 -9.05 -10.96
C VAL A 152 5.74 -7.94 -10.28
N HIS A 153 7.02 -7.80 -10.63
CA HIS A 153 7.88 -6.76 -10.08
C HIS A 153 8.74 -6.15 -11.18
N SER A 154 9.11 -4.90 -10.99
CA SER A 154 10.11 -4.25 -11.81
C SER A 154 11.51 -4.64 -11.34
N GLU A 155 12.41 -4.92 -12.27
CA GLU A 155 13.83 -5.19 -11.97
C GLU A 155 14.58 -3.93 -11.50
N VAL A 156 14.06 -2.76 -11.87
CA VAL A 156 14.67 -1.48 -11.56
C VAL A 156 13.64 -0.52 -10.94
N MET A 157 14.14 0.35 -10.11
CA MET A 157 13.37 1.37 -9.41
C MET A 157 13.80 2.76 -9.89
N PRO A 158 12.93 3.52 -10.58
CA PRO A 158 13.20 4.92 -10.91
C PRO A 158 13.32 5.77 -9.62
N THR A 159 14.31 6.64 -9.57
CA THR A 159 14.58 7.45 -8.36
C THR A 159 13.77 8.73 -8.29
N LYS A 160 13.51 9.38 -9.45
CA LYS A 160 12.81 10.67 -9.52
C LYS A 160 11.43 10.66 -8.85
N PRO A 161 10.54 9.64 -9.03
CA PRO A 161 9.24 9.60 -8.37
C PRO A 161 9.32 9.55 -6.84
N LEU A 162 10.39 8.98 -6.28
CA LEU A 162 10.61 8.93 -4.84
C LEU A 162 10.65 10.32 -4.19
N LEU A 163 11.10 11.35 -4.92
CA LEU A 163 11.15 12.72 -4.40
C LEU A 163 9.78 13.24 -3.97
N SER A 164 8.73 12.95 -4.77
CA SER A 164 7.36 13.35 -4.42
C SER A 164 6.82 12.54 -3.24
N MET A 165 7.15 11.26 -3.15
CA MET A 165 6.81 10.41 -2.03
C MET A 165 7.48 10.90 -0.73
N PHE A 166 8.78 11.24 -0.77
CA PHE A 166 9.47 11.78 0.40
C PHE A 166 8.94 13.12 0.88
N LYS A 167 8.45 13.98 -0.04
CA LYS A 167 7.73 15.20 0.35
C LYS A 167 6.49 14.88 1.18
N PHE A 168 5.75 13.83 0.83
CA PHE A 168 4.59 13.40 1.62
C PHE A 168 5.01 12.76 2.96
N ILE A 169 6.05 11.91 2.97
CA ILE A 169 6.62 11.37 4.21
C ILE A 169 7.03 12.49 5.18
N LYS A 170 7.66 13.56 4.66
CA LYS A 170 7.97 14.75 5.48
C LYS A 170 6.72 15.37 6.09
N LYS A 171 5.63 15.51 5.34
CA LYS A 171 4.34 16.00 5.86
C LYS A 171 3.81 15.08 6.97
N CYS A 172 3.88 13.75 6.79
CA CYS A 172 3.49 12.79 7.84
C CYS A 172 4.28 13.05 9.14
N LYS A 173 5.59 13.29 9.05
CA LYS A 173 6.46 13.57 10.20
C LYS A 173 6.19 14.92 10.87
N THR A 174 5.60 15.87 10.14
CA THR A 174 5.36 17.26 10.63
C THR A 174 3.89 17.52 11.00
N GLY A 175 3.12 16.48 11.29
CA GLY A 175 1.78 16.62 11.87
C GLY A 175 0.61 16.24 10.97
N PHE A 176 0.83 15.89 9.69
CA PHE A 176 -0.27 15.47 8.80
C PHE A 176 -1.10 14.31 9.36
N LEU A 177 -0.47 13.36 10.06
CA LEU A 177 -1.13 12.18 10.61
C LEU A 177 -2.23 12.51 11.63
N LYS A 178 -2.15 13.67 12.30
CA LYS A 178 -3.18 14.14 13.24
C LYS A 178 -4.55 14.41 12.58
N ASN A 179 -4.60 14.50 11.25
CA ASN A 179 -5.85 14.67 10.51
C ASN A 179 -6.59 13.34 10.28
N ILE A 180 -6.00 12.20 10.67
CA ILE A 180 -6.58 10.87 10.47
C ILE A 180 -7.33 10.47 11.73
N THR A 181 -8.66 10.47 11.64
CA THR A 181 -9.58 10.14 12.74
C THR A 181 -10.37 8.86 12.50
N VAL A 182 -10.37 8.34 11.27
CA VAL A 182 -11.07 7.10 10.91
C VAL A 182 -10.39 5.89 11.56
N PRO A 183 -11.14 4.79 11.88
CA PRO A 183 -10.56 3.58 12.43
C PRO A 183 -9.40 3.05 11.59
N CYS A 184 -8.29 2.70 12.22
CA CYS A 184 -7.04 2.37 11.55
C CYS A 184 -6.38 1.11 12.11
N LEU A 185 -6.12 0.13 11.23
CA LEU A 185 -5.24 -1.00 11.49
C LEU A 185 -3.87 -0.73 10.88
N VAL A 186 -2.82 -0.74 11.69
CA VAL A 186 -1.43 -0.64 11.24
C VAL A 186 -0.76 -2.00 11.37
N MET A 187 -0.11 -2.48 10.33
CA MET A 187 0.51 -3.79 10.27
C MET A 187 1.94 -3.70 9.76
N GLN A 188 2.88 -4.37 10.42
CA GLN A 188 4.30 -4.31 10.07
C GLN A 188 5.01 -5.61 10.44
N SER A 189 5.96 -6.04 9.61
CA SER A 189 6.92 -7.06 9.95
C SER A 189 8.10 -6.47 10.73
N LYS A 190 8.58 -7.18 11.75
CA LYS A 190 9.77 -6.79 12.50
C LYS A 190 11.09 -7.18 11.83
N ILE A 191 11.06 -8.19 10.95
CA ILE A 191 12.26 -8.74 10.31
C ILE A 191 12.51 -8.25 8.89
N GLU A 192 11.64 -7.39 8.34
CA GLU A 192 11.83 -6.86 7.00
C GLU A 192 13.00 -5.85 6.92
N HIS A 193 13.57 -5.68 5.72
CA HIS A 193 14.78 -4.87 5.48
C HIS A 193 14.56 -3.66 4.56
N THR A 194 13.31 -3.30 4.25
CA THR A 194 12.97 -2.14 3.41
C THR A 194 12.52 -0.96 4.26
N VAL A 195 11.51 -1.21 5.10
CA VAL A 195 10.89 -0.22 6.00
C VAL A 195 11.23 -0.58 7.44
N ARG A 196 11.75 0.37 8.19
CA ARG A 196 12.03 0.16 9.61
C ARG A 196 10.72 0.02 10.38
N TRP A 197 10.64 -0.94 11.28
CA TRP A 197 9.44 -1.21 12.10
C TRP A 197 8.96 0.02 12.87
N GLN A 198 9.86 0.96 13.23
CA GLN A 198 9.52 2.23 13.86
C GLN A 198 8.55 3.08 13.02
N SER A 199 8.41 2.77 11.71
CA SER A 199 7.42 3.46 10.86
C SER A 199 6.00 3.18 11.31
N ALA A 200 5.68 1.92 11.60
CA ALA A 200 4.35 1.52 12.06
C ALA A 200 4.05 2.09 13.45
N GLN A 201 5.02 2.03 14.36
CA GLN A 201 4.88 2.66 15.69
C GLN A 201 4.63 4.15 15.57
N PHE A 202 5.42 4.85 14.74
CA PHE A 202 5.25 6.28 14.53
C PHE A 202 3.86 6.63 13.95
N ILE A 203 3.36 5.87 12.98
CA ILE A 203 2.01 6.08 12.45
C ILE A 203 0.98 5.89 13.56
N TYR A 204 1.05 4.77 14.28
CA TYR A 204 0.12 4.45 15.36
C TYR A 204 0.08 5.55 16.43
N ASP A 205 1.23 6.06 16.85
CA ASP A 205 1.33 7.06 17.90
C ASP A 205 0.82 8.45 17.47
N ASN A 206 0.88 8.76 16.16
CA ASN A 206 0.61 10.11 15.66
C ASN A 206 -0.74 10.29 14.94
N ILE A 207 -1.46 9.23 14.61
CA ILE A 207 -2.84 9.34 14.10
C ILE A 207 -3.81 9.69 15.24
N ALA A 208 -4.83 10.52 14.93
CA ALA A 208 -5.84 10.94 15.92
C ALA A 208 -7.03 9.96 16.01
N SER A 209 -6.97 8.82 15.33
CA SER A 209 -8.01 7.78 15.43
C SER A 209 -8.12 7.26 16.86
N GLU A 210 -9.34 7.24 17.40
CA GLU A 210 -9.65 6.62 18.69
C GLU A 210 -9.67 5.09 18.60
N LYS A 211 -10.13 4.54 17.46
CA LYS A 211 -10.15 3.11 17.16
C LYS A 211 -8.94 2.76 16.32
N LYS A 212 -7.82 2.41 16.95
CA LYS A 212 -6.59 2.03 16.26
C LYS A 212 -5.96 0.78 16.84
N LYS A 213 -5.41 -0.06 15.97
CA LYS A 213 -4.73 -1.31 16.31
C LYS A 213 -3.37 -1.37 15.62
N LEU A 214 -2.35 -1.92 16.30
CA LEU A 214 -1.02 -2.15 15.75
C LEU A 214 -0.69 -3.63 15.89
N ILE A 215 -0.36 -4.28 14.77
CA ILE A 215 -0.02 -5.71 14.73
C ILE A 215 1.36 -5.91 14.14
N TRP A 216 2.14 -6.75 14.80
CA TRP A 216 3.47 -7.15 14.41
C TRP A 216 3.47 -8.56 13.84
N PHE A 217 4.28 -8.78 12.79
CA PHE A 217 4.55 -10.08 12.21
C PHE A 217 6.03 -10.41 12.38
N GLU A 218 6.36 -11.64 12.71
CA GLU A 218 7.72 -12.04 13.08
C GLU A 218 8.41 -12.89 11.98
N HIS A 219 7.64 -13.41 10.99
CA HIS A 219 8.16 -14.36 10.01
C HIS A 219 7.91 -13.98 8.56
N CYS A 220 7.41 -12.78 8.28
CA CYS A 220 7.23 -12.28 6.93
C CYS A 220 8.14 -11.09 6.61
N GLY A 221 8.45 -10.91 5.32
CA GLY A 221 9.19 -9.76 4.83
C GLY A 221 8.30 -8.56 4.54
N HIS A 222 8.73 -7.71 3.60
CA HIS A 222 8.06 -6.44 3.29
C HIS A 222 6.67 -6.60 2.66
N ILE A 223 6.46 -7.62 1.82
CA ILE A 223 5.18 -7.82 1.12
C ILE A 223 4.34 -8.81 1.94
N LEU A 224 3.74 -8.33 3.03
CA LEU A 224 3.01 -9.14 4.01
C LEU A 224 1.93 -10.03 3.36
N THR A 225 1.32 -9.53 2.29
CA THR A 225 0.21 -10.18 1.58
C THR A 225 0.61 -11.37 0.69
N LEU A 226 1.90 -11.55 0.43
CA LEU A 226 2.44 -12.66 -0.36
C LEU A 226 3.37 -13.59 0.42
N ASP A 227 3.72 -13.23 1.65
CA ASP A 227 4.73 -13.93 2.43
C ASP A 227 4.11 -15.00 3.36
N LYS A 228 4.95 -15.63 4.17
CA LYS A 228 4.63 -16.83 5.00
C LYS A 228 3.46 -16.64 5.95
N GLU A 229 3.28 -15.45 6.52
CA GLU A 229 2.18 -15.14 7.44
C GLU A 229 0.96 -14.51 6.74
N ARG A 230 0.85 -14.59 5.40
CA ARG A 230 -0.24 -13.94 4.64
C ARG A 230 -1.64 -14.30 5.13
N GLU A 231 -1.86 -15.53 5.56
CA GLU A 231 -3.18 -15.95 6.07
C GLU A 231 -3.51 -15.26 7.40
N ALA A 232 -2.53 -15.11 8.29
CA ALA A 232 -2.70 -14.34 9.52
C ALA A 232 -2.97 -12.85 9.20
N VAL A 233 -2.23 -12.27 8.23
CA VAL A 233 -2.49 -10.90 7.73
C VAL A 233 -3.93 -10.77 7.24
N PHE A 234 -4.42 -11.70 6.42
CA PHE A 234 -5.78 -11.66 5.86
C PHE A 234 -6.85 -11.76 6.96
N ASN A 235 -6.64 -12.66 7.93
CA ASN A 235 -7.57 -12.83 9.04
C ASN A 235 -7.63 -11.59 9.94
N GLU A 236 -6.51 -10.94 10.22
CA GLU A 236 -6.48 -9.69 11.00
C GLU A 236 -7.17 -8.53 10.25
N VAL A 237 -6.97 -8.43 8.93
CA VAL A 237 -7.71 -7.46 8.09
C VAL A 237 -9.21 -7.75 8.18
N LEU A 238 -9.65 -8.99 7.98
CA LEU A 238 -11.06 -9.37 8.04
C LEU A 238 -11.68 -9.09 9.42
N ALA A 239 -10.99 -9.47 10.49
CA ALA A 239 -11.43 -9.23 11.86
C ALA A 239 -11.67 -7.73 12.10
N PHE A 240 -10.68 -6.91 11.73
CA PHE A 240 -10.77 -5.45 11.87
C PHE A 240 -11.91 -4.83 11.04
N LEU A 241 -12.12 -5.29 9.80
CA LEU A 241 -13.22 -4.78 8.97
C LEU A 241 -14.60 -5.10 9.58
N LYS A 242 -14.74 -6.25 10.25
CA LYS A 242 -15.99 -6.69 10.91
C LYS A 242 -16.26 -6.02 12.26
N GLU A 243 -15.29 -5.46 12.93
CA GLU A 243 -15.49 -4.71 14.19
C GLU A 243 -16.53 -3.59 13.97
N ARG A 244 -17.39 -3.35 14.94
CA ARG A 244 -18.44 -2.29 14.90
C ARG A 244 -17.93 -0.95 15.42
#